data_ecd091cd9870b7a8bc68d3231892fd3f
#
_entry.id   ecd091cd9870b7a8bc68d3231892fd3f
#
_cell.length_a   1.000
_cell.length_b   1.000
_cell.length_c   1.000
_cell.angle_alpha   90.00
_cell.angle_beta   90.00
_cell.angle_gamma   90.00
#
_symmetry.space_group_name_H-M   'P 1'
#
loop_
_entity.id
_entity.type
_entity.pdbx_description
1 polymer ?
#
loop_
_entity_poly.entity_id
_entity_poly.type
_entity_poly.pdbx_seq_one_letter_code
_entity_poly.pdbx_strand_id
1 'polypeptide(L)'
;MGLHISKNPFLKKQLCCGCLVLLLVPVLTGCGGEAATAPTSAPSTQATEDPSLQATHLQMIVTYENVGSLENYPNLESLDATGSTCYPALEVYARNHPEVTVSYTVSLGTMEVPHGLEQIDLSPGEADYEALMTNLQYLKDTKRLVLPKTNLTAEELENLQEKYPDLEISYTLGLAGKEYDAGTTSVDLSALQPGEVLAAAETLGRMPLLETVELMSGGSSALSLSDVEVLVNAAPQASFHYSFTLFGKTISTNDTQVEFRNLSLTEADEPALRAALAVMTDCNAFILDNCGLSNEKMAEIRADYPRTELVWRISFGKYSAMTNQETIRAVYNVFDDTCENLKYCWRTKYMDIGHNDTLTDLSFVGYMPDLEILIASGSAVKELQGFENCKKLEFLELANCYKLESIDNLAGCENLKHLNICYSKVSSLKALDGLPLEQFMCKQTRVPAAEQKVFKEIHPNCITNFYGKEPYAGAGWRYVDNGKTYTEIYKKVREVFKYDDMPMPVIEKDK
;
A
#
# COMPACT_ATOMS: atom_id res chain seq x y z
N MET A 1 -14.48 23.92 -1.74
CA MET A 1 -13.90 24.80 -0.72
C MET A 1 -12.54 24.24 -0.36
N GLY A 2 -11.46 24.92 -0.73
CA GLY A 2 -10.13 24.35 -0.77
C GLY A 2 -9.50 24.11 0.60
N LEU A 3 -8.84 23.00 0.74
CA LEU A 3 -7.97 22.68 1.86
C LEU A 3 -6.56 23.21 1.58
N HIS A 4 -6.14 24.14 2.43
CA HIS A 4 -4.78 24.68 2.51
C HIS A 4 -3.83 23.60 3.05
N ILE A 5 -2.85 23.22 2.23
CA ILE A 5 -1.67 22.48 2.69
C ILE A 5 -0.63 23.53 3.14
N SER A 6 -0.34 23.51 4.42
CA SER A 6 0.71 24.31 5.06
C SER A 6 2.09 23.78 4.66
N LYS A 7 2.85 24.59 3.93
CA LYS A 7 4.28 24.40 3.70
C LYS A 7 5.06 25.08 4.82
N ASN A 8 5.80 24.31 5.57
CA ASN A 8 6.77 24.80 6.53
C ASN A 8 8.14 24.97 5.83
N PRO A 9 8.78 26.13 5.86
CA PRO A 9 10.10 26.31 5.29
C PRO A 9 11.18 26.14 6.35
N PHE A 10 12.05 25.17 6.16
CA PHE A 10 13.25 25.04 7.00
C PHE A 10 14.32 26.07 6.65
N LEU A 11 14.85 26.68 7.67
CA LEU A 11 15.91 27.70 7.70
C LEU A 11 17.20 27.18 7.07
N LYS A 12 17.71 27.93 6.10
CA LYS A 12 19.11 27.91 5.70
C LYS A 12 19.97 28.54 6.80
N LYS A 13 20.87 27.80 7.39
CA LYS A 13 22.04 28.36 8.11
C LYS A 13 23.23 28.36 7.17
N GLN A 14 23.61 29.55 6.73
CA GLN A 14 24.95 29.84 6.20
C GLN A 14 25.94 29.81 7.36
N LEU A 15 27.04 29.10 7.20
CA LEU A 15 28.24 29.25 7.99
C LEU A 15 29.36 29.72 7.07
N CYS A 16 29.88 30.87 7.43
CA CYS A 16 31.00 31.55 6.79
C CYS A 16 32.30 30.76 6.96
N CYS A 17 33.01 30.66 5.85
CA CYS A 17 34.40 30.26 5.76
C CYS A 17 35.29 31.37 6.38
N GLY A 18 36.06 31.02 7.41
CA GLY A 18 37.13 31.85 7.94
C GLY A 18 38.47 31.23 7.59
N CYS A 19 39.12 31.76 6.58
CA CYS A 19 40.51 31.47 6.29
C CYS A 19 41.43 32.02 7.41
N LEU A 20 42.24 31.17 7.99
CA LEU A 20 43.38 31.59 8.79
C LEU A 20 44.66 31.10 8.12
N VAL A 21 45.36 32.02 7.46
CA VAL A 21 46.71 31.79 6.92
C VAL A 21 47.72 32.01 8.05
N LEU A 22 48.46 30.98 8.40
CA LEU A 22 49.63 31.11 9.27
C LEU A 22 50.90 30.95 8.43
N LEU A 23 51.55 32.10 8.22
CA LEU A 23 52.91 32.21 7.70
C LEU A 23 53.91 31.82 8.81
N LEU A 24 54.72 30.80 8.58
CA LEU A 24 55.93 30.49 9.38
C LEU A 24 57.17 30.76 8.52
N VAL A 25 57.91 31.78 8.93
CA VAL A 25 59.24 32.17 8.39
C VAL A 25 60.27 31.33 9.12
N PRO A 26 61.26 30.71 8.45
CA PRO A 26 62.43 30.16 9.14
C PRO A 26 63.52 31.21 9.21
N VAL A 27 64.00 31.38 10.42
CA VAL A 27 65.21 32.20 10.73
C VAL A 27 66.46 31.41 10.39
N LEU A 28 67.26 31.98 9.52
CA LEU A 28 68.66 31.56 9.28
C LEU A 28 69.57 32.24 10.32
N THR A 29 70.33 31.42 11.01
CA THR A 29 71.58 31.91 11.66
C THR A 29 72.74 31.12 11.12
N GLY A 30 73.69 31.87 10.54
CA GLY A 30 74.89 31.36 10.00
C GLY A 30 76.04 31.40 11.01
N CYS A 31 77.15 30.82 10.64
CA CYS A 31 78.61 31.10 10.89
C CYS A 31 79.34 29.84 10.48
N GLY A 32 80.37 29.82 9.69
CA GLY A 32 81.46 30.69 9.37
C GLY A 32 82.73 29.87 9.27
N GLY A 33 83.50 30.06 8.23
CA GLY A 33 84.93 29.81 8.23
C GLY A 33 85.41 28.53 7.48
N GLU A 34 86.12 28.66 6.51
CA GLU A 34 87.44 28.92 6.01
C GLU A 34 87.86 28.04 4.83
N ALA A 35 88.59 28.60 3.94
CA ALA A 35 89.01 28.09 2.65
C ALA A 35 90.18 27.10 2.70
N ALA A 36 90.26 26.20 1.74
CA ALA A 36 91.55 25.70 1.19
C ALA A 36 91.37 25.11 -0.23
N THR A 37 92.00 25.80 -1.15
CA THR A 37 92.67 25.42 -2.41
C THR A 37 92.39 24.09 -3.11
N ALA A 38 92.07 24.27 -4.42
CA ALA A 38 92.05 23.26 -5.47
C ALA A 38 93.41 22.55 -5.73
N PRO A 39 93.35 21.34 -6.39
CA PRO A 39 93.70 21.38 -7.81
C PRO A 39 92.80 20.55 -8.73
N THR A 40 92.79 21.06 -9.91
CA THR A 40 92.30 20.56 -11.19
C THR A 40 92.63 19.09 -11.47
N SER A 41 91.60 18.32 -11.81
CA SER A 41 91.63 17.29 -12.85
C SER A 41 90.20 17.08 -13.41
N ALA A 42 90.06 17.25 -14.64
CA ALA A 42 88.77 16.96 -15.36
C ALA A 42 88.57 15.43 -15.32
N PRO A 43 87.31 15.02 -15.03
CA PRO A 43 86.85 13.72 -15.48
C PRO A 43 85.87 13.86 -16.63
N SER A 44 86.04 12.96 -17.58
CA SER A 44 85.18 12.60 -18.66
C SER A 44 83.72 12.63 -18.28
N THR A 45 82.91 13.43 -18.97
CA THR A 45 81.45 13.33 -18.98
C THR A 45 81.04 11.99 -19.57
N GLN A 46 80.89 10.98 -18.75
CA GLN A 46 79.88 9.94 -19.00
C GLN A 46 78.55 10.61 -18.78
N ALA A 47 77.78 10.75 -19.84
CA ALA A 47 76.34 11.07 -19.72
C ALA A 47 75.71 9.91 -18.91
N THR A 48 75.42 10.20 -17.65
CA THR A 48 74.50 9.35 -16.87
C THR A 48 73.15 9.46 -17.56
N GLU A 49 72.78 8.39 -18.29
CA GLU A 49 71.41 8.27 -18.78
C GLU A 49 70.44 8.55 -17.61
N ASP A 50 69.44 9.34 -17.85
CA ASP A 50 68.41 9.70 -16.87
C ASP A 50 67.73 8.38 -16.41
N PRO A 51 67.79 8.01 -15.11
CA PRO A 51 67.22 6.77 -14.61
C PRO A 51 65.71 6.61 -14.96
N SER A 52 65.00 7.69 -15.21
CA SER A 52 63.61 7.68 -15.63
C SER A 52 63.40 7.06 -17.00
N LEU A 53 64.38 7.19 -17.91
CA LEU A 53 64.35 6.61 -19.25
C LEU A 53 64.52 5.09 -19.29
N GLN A 54 64.97 4.47 -18.21
CA GLN A 54 65.22 3.03 -18.12
C GLN A 54 64.23 2.30 -17.20
N ALA A 55 63.39 3.02 -16.47
CA ALA A 55 62.42 2.44 -15.56
C ALA A 55 61.28 1.76 -16.27
N THR A 56 61.12 0.47 -16.03
CA THR A 56 59.97 -0.34 -16.53
C THR A 56 58.91 -0.59 -15.44
N HIS A 57 59.26 -0.40 -14.17
CA HIS A 57 58.38 -0.55 -13.04
C HIS A 57 58.51 0.66 -12.09
N LEU A 58 57.37 1.25 -11.72
CA LEU A 58 57.33 2.42 -10.85
C LEU A 58 56.37 2.18 -9.70
N GLN A 59 56.79 2.51 -8.48
CA GLN A 59 55.91 2.57 -7.31
C GLN A 59 55.89 3.99 -6.75
N MET A 60 54.73 4.63 -6.73
CA MET A 60 54.59 5.97 -6.18
C MET A 60 53.15 6.31 -5.84
N ILE A 61 52.97 7.19 -4.86
CA ILE A 61 51.66 7.81 -4.62
C ILE A 61 51.43 8.86 -5.72
N VAL A 62 50.41 8.63 -6.54
CA VAL A 62 49.99 9.53 -7.60
C VAL A 62 48.97 10.53 -7.03
N THR A 63 49.09 11.78 -7.42
CA THR A 63 48.19 12.88 -7.11
C THR A 63 47.81 13.63 -8.37
N TYR A 64 46.80 14.50 -8.33
CA TYR A 64 46.48 15.38 -9.46
C TYR A 64 47.60 16.30 -9.86
N GLU A 65 48.54 16.61 -8.95
CA GLU A 65 49.69 17.47 -9.22
C GLU A 65 50.82 16.73 -9.93
N ASN A 66 51.03 15.43 -9.61
CA ASN A 66 52.17 14.68 -10.13
C ASN A 66 51.84 13.67 -11.23
N VAL A 67 50.55 13.41 -11.51
CA VAL A 67 50.16 12.42 -12.54
C VAL A 67 50.80 12.73 -13.90
N GLY A 68 50.96 14.01 -14.28
CA GLY A 68 51.63 14.40 -15.52
C GLY A 68 53.10 14.02 -15.58
N SER A 69 53.77 13.79 -14.45
CA SER A 69 55.17 13.34 -14.42
C SER A 69 55.38 11.92 -14.86
N LEU A 70 54.32 11.10 -14.95
CA LEU A 70 54.34 9.74 -15.48
C LEU A 70 54.76 9.69 -16.94
N GLU A 71 54.55 10.75 -17.71
CA GLU A 71 54.99 10.92 -19.09
C GLU A 71 56.54 10.96 -19.24
N ASN A 72 57.26 11.17 -18.14
CA ASN A 72 58.71 11.12 -18.12
C ASN A 72 59.27 9.68 -18.15
N TYR A 73 58.44 8.67 -18.06
CA TYR A 73 58.80 7.24 -18.02
C TYR A 73 58.34 6.52 -19.29
N PRO A 74 58.99 6.73 -20.42
CA PRO A 74 58.50 6.23 -21.73
C PRO A 74 58.55 4.71 -21.90
N ASN A 75 59.27 4.02 -21.03
CA ASN A 75 59.43 2.54 -21.07
C ASN A 75 58.68 1.86 -19.90
N LEU A 76 57.73 2.56 -19.27
CA LEU A 76 57.00 2.00 -18.13
C LEU A 76 56.06 0.85 -18.57
N GLU A 77 56.21 -0.29 -17.95
CA GLU A 77 55.39 -1.49 -18.14
C GLU A 77 54.37 -1.69 -16.99
N SER A 78 54.73 -1.23 -15.79
CA SER A 78 53.82 -1.29 -14.63
C SER A 78 53.98 -0.10 -13.67
N LEU A 79 52.83 0.37 -13.17
CA LEU A 79 52.72 1.39 -12.14
C LEU A 79 51.98 0.81 -10.93
N ASP A 80 52.66 0.78 -9.78
CA ASP A 80 52.01 0.55 -8.50
C ASP A 80 51.72 1.93 -7.83
N ALA A 81 50.44 2.34 -7.93
CA ALA A 81 49.91 3.57 -7.37
C ALA A 81 49.13 3.34 -6.05
N THR A 82 49.49 2.26 -5.32
CA THR A 82 48.85 1.97 -4.02
C THR A 82 48.92 3.17 -3.08
N GLY A 83 47.79 3.50 -2.43
CA GLY A 83 47.65 4.66 -1.54
C GLY A 83 47.30 5.97 -2.25
N SER A 84 47.16 5.97 -3.57
CA SER A 84 46.68 7.13 -4.32
C SER A 84 45.18 7.28 -4.22
N THR A 85 44.68 8.53 -4.16
CA THR A 85 43.25 8.85 -4.06
C THR A 85 42.69 9.58 -5.28
N CYS A 86 43.52 9.86 -6.27
CA CYS A 86 43.13 10.53 -7.52
C CYS A 86 42.64 9.50 -8.58
N TYR A 87 41.69 8.61 -8.21
CA TYR A 87 41.17 7.52 -9.04
C TYR A 87 40.81 7.93 -10.47
N PRO A 88 40.08 9.06 -10.70
CA PRO A 88 39.77 9.52 -12.05
C PRO A 88 41.00 9.76 -12.91
N ALA A 89 42.09 10.30 -12.32
CA ALA A 89 43.32 10.57 -13.05
C ALA A 89 44.09 9.27 -13.40
N LEU A 90 44.10 8.32 -12.48
CA LEU A 90 44.69 6.98 -12.71
C LEU A 90 43.90 6.24 -13.82
N GLU A 91 42.58 6.30 -13.83
CA GLU A 91 41.78 5.71 -14.91
C GLU A 91 42.03 6.34 -16.29
N VAL A 92 42.19 7.66 -16.32
CA VAL A 92 42.56 8.37 -17.56
C VAL A 92 43.92 7.95 -18.02
N TYR A 93 44.90 7.88 -17.11
CA TYR A 93 46.24 7.43 -17.44
C TYR A 93 46.23 6.00 -17.98
N ALA A 94 45.64 5.05 -17.27
CA ALA A 94 45.53 3.64 -17.69
C ALA A 94 44.84 3.49 -19.08
N ARG A 95 43.84 4.32 -19.36
CA ARG A 95 43.15 4.31 -20.66
C ARG A 95 44.05 4.83 -21.79
N ASN A 96 44.87 5.82 -21.52
CA ASN A 96 45.78 6.42 -22.50
C ASN A 96 47.02 5.60 -22.71
N HIS A 97 47.41 4.79 -21.73
CA HIS A 97 48.61 3.93 -21.72
C HIS A 97 48.23 2.47 -21.48
N PRO A 98 47.54 1.82 -22.48
CA PRO A 98 47.10 0.42 -22.32
C PRO A 98 48.26 -0.60 -22.23
N GLU A 99 49.47 -0.20 -22.59
CA GLU A 99 50.71 -0.96 -22.44
C GLU A 99 51.20 -1.00 -21.00
N VAL A 100 50.73 -0.06 -20.12
CA VAL A 100 51.13 0.02 -18.71
C VAL A 100 50.12 -0.67 -17.82
N THR A 101 50.53 -1.66 -17.06
CA THR A 101 49.68 -2.26 -16.02
C THR A 101 49.65 -1.36 -14.83
N VAL A 102 48.51 -0.68 -14.62
CA VAL A 102 48.32 0.21 -13.47
C VAL A 102 47.58 -0.54 -12.35
N SER A 103 48.20 -0.60 -11.17
CA SER A 103 47.60 -1.13 -9.95
C SER A 103 47.45 -0.02 -8.90
N TYR A 104 46.32 -0.01 -8.21
CA TYR A 104 46.05 0.91 -7.09
C TYR A 104 45.06 0.29 -6.13
N THR A 105 44.92 0.89 -4.94
CA THR A 105 43.87 0.55 -4.01
C THR A 105 42.79 1.62 -4.01
N VAL A 106 41.55 1.21 -3.73
CA VAL A 106 40.38 2.11 -3.58
C VAL A 106 39.91 2.04 -2.15
N SER A 107 39.80 3.20 -1.51
CA SER A 107 39.28 3.28 -0.15
C SER A 107 37.76 3.09 -0.12
N LEU A 108 37.30 2.13 0.68
CA LEU A 108 35.87 1.94 1.00
C LEU A 108 35.59 2.36 2.45
N GLY A 109 36.28 3.40 2.92
CA GLY A 109 36.19 3.97 4.27
C GLY A 109 37.05 3.23 5.27
N THR A 110 36.63 2.08 5.73
CA THR A 110 37.32 1.29 6.75
C THR A 110 38.44 0.40 6.19
N MET A 111 38.45 0.15 4.87
CA MET A 111 39.47 -0.70 4.23
C MET A 111 39.88 -0.17 2.86
N GLU A 112 41.11 -0.49 2.51
CA GLU A 112 41.68 -0.27 1.18
C GLU A 112 41.54 -1.56 0.34
N VAL A 113 40.93 -1.47 -0.82
CA VAL A 113 40.64 -2.60 -1.69
C VAL A 113 41.49 -2.51 -2.96
N PRO A 114 42.27 -3.51 -3.32
CA PRO A 114 42.93 -3.54 -4.62
C PRO A 114 41.91 -3.47 -5.77
N HIS A 115 42.18 -2.61 -6.74
CA HIS A 115 41.35 -2.58 -7.95
C HIS A 115 41.56 -3.92 -8.71
N GLY A 116 40.55 -4.40 -9.44
CA GLY A 116 40.62 -5.66 -10.17
C GLY A 116 40.12 -6.89 -9.40
N LEU A 117 39.63 -6.74 -8.15
CA LEU A 117 39.00 -7.83 -7.43
C LEU A 117 37.57 -8.08 -7.94
N GLU A 118 37.23 -9.33 -8.21
CA GLU A 118 35.88 -9.74 -8.60
C GLU A 118 34.92 -9.80 -7.39
N GLN A 119 35.41 -10.03 -6.18
CA GLN A 119 34.63 -10.06 -4.95
C GLN A 119 35.30 -9.25 -3.86
N ILE A 120 34.51 -8.51 -3.09
CA ILE A 120 34.94 -7.72 -1.94
C ILE A 120 34.16 -8.17 -0.73
N ASP A 121 34.86 -8.56 0.32
CA ASP A 121 34.31 -8.93 1.62
C ASP A 121 34.69 -7.84 2.64
N LEU A 122 33.71 -7.09 3.16
CA LEU A 122 33.94 -6.11 4.21
C LEU A 122 34.02 -6.78 5.60
N SER A 123 34.62 -6.09 6.56
CA SER A 123 34.57 -6.53 7.95
C SER A 123 33.16 -6.42 8.54
N PRO A 124 32.76 -7.32 9.47
CA PRO A 124 31.44 -7.30 10.06
C PRO A 124 31.09 -5.97 10.74
N GLY A 125 29.97 -5.33 10.29
CA GLY A 125 29.51 -4.09 10.88
C GLY A 125 30.29 -2.83 10.52
N GLU A 126 31.21 -2.90 9.56
CA GLU A 126 32.11 -1.79 9.20
C GLU A 126 31.87 -1.23 7.78
N ALA A 127 30.65 -1.28 7.28
CA ALA A 127 30.31 -0.67 5.99
C ALA A 127 30.22 0.87 6.13
N ASP A 128 30.97 1.59 5.31
CA ASP A 128 30.90 3.05 5.17
C ASP A 128 30.07 3.38 3.93
N TYR A 129 28.82 3.81 4.12
CA TYR A 129 27.88 4.08 3.06
C TYR A 129 28.38 5.12 2.05
N GLU A 130 28.93 6.23 2.53
CA GLU A 130 29.40 7.32 1.67
C GLU A 130 30.60 6.89 0.81
N ALA A 131 31.51 6.13 1.40
CA ALA A 131 32.65 5.59 0.68
C ALA A 131 32.22 4.54 -0.37
N LEU A 132 31.26 3.66 -0.03
CA LEU A 132 30.70 2.70 -0.97
C LEU A 132 30.00 3.41 -2.12
N MET A 133 29.12 4.37 -1.83
CA MET A 133 28.41 5.14 -2.83
C MET A 133 29.36 5.92 -3.76
N THR A 134 30.47 6.43 -3.23
CA THR A 134 31.38 7.26 -4.00
C THR A 134 32.41 6.45 -4.78
N ASN A 135 32.98 5.39 -4.19
CA ASN A 135 34.21 4.80 -4.67
C ASN A 135 34.07 3.44 -5.37
N LEU A 136 32.94 2.70 -5.19
CA LEU A 136 32.74 1.43 -5.90
C LEU A 136 32.80 1.57 -7.43
N GLN A 137 32.51 2.74 -7.99
CA GLN A 137 32.64 2.99 -9.42
C GLN A 137 34.05 2.82 -9.99
N TYR A 138 35.08 2.87 -9.13
CA TYR A 138 36.48 2.67 -9.51
C TYR A 138 36.95 1.21 -9.36
N LEU A 139 36.05 0.31 -8.92
CA LEU A 139 36.27 -1.14 -8.78
C LEU A 139 35.47 -1.89 -9.84
N LYS A 140 35.76 -1.62 -11.12
CA LYS A 140 34.95 -2.05 -12.29
C LYS A 140 34.87 -3.57 -12.49
N ASP A 141 35.86 -4.30 -11.98
CA ASP A 141 35.92 -5.76 -12.09
C ASP A 141 35.11 -6.46 -11.01
N THR A 142 34.65 -5.70 -9.99
CA THR A 142 33.90 -6.26 -8.88
C THR A 142 32.48 -6.62 -9.29
N LYS A 143 32.16 -7.88 -9.11
CA LYS A 143 30.83 -8.48 -9.42
C LYS A 143 30.04 -8.73 -8.15
N ARG A 144 30.72 -8.89 -7.01
CA ARG A 144 30.10 -9.22 -5.73
C ARG A 144 30.66 -8.41 -4.58
N LEU A 145 29.77 -7.83 -3.77
CA LEU A 145 30.06 -7.15 -2.52
C LEU A 145 29.40 -7.92 -1.36
N VAL A 146 30.17 -8.29 -0.36
CA VAL A 146 29.70 -9.01 0.83
C VAL A 146 29.80 -8.11 2.05
N LEU A 147 28.68 -7.91 2.74
CA LEU A 147 28.50 -7.03 3.90
C LEU A 147 28.07 -7.83 5.14
N PRO A 148 29.00 -8.51 5.85
CA PRO A 148 28.66 -9.32 7.02
C PRO A 148 28.14 -8.46 8.16
N LYS A 149 27.02 -8.85 8.81
CA LYS A 149 26.37 -8.11 9.91
C LYS A 149 26.28 -6.61 9.63
N THR A 150 25.82 -6.27 8.43
CA THR A 150 25.86 -4.88 7.97
C THR A 150 25.19 -3.90 8.94
N ASN A 151 25.83 -2.74 9.08
CA ASN A 151 25.30 -1.56 9.79
C ASN A 151 24.46 -0.64 8.90
N LEU A 152 24.40 -0.89 7.57
CA LEU A 152 23.60 -0.08 6.64
C LEU A 152 22.12 -0.26 6.88
N THR A 153 21.37 0.83 6.72
CA THR A 153 19.91 0.83 6.77
C THR A 153 19.29 0.20 5.52
N ALA A 154 17.99 -0.09 5.55
CA ALA A 154 17.28 -0.61 4.38
C ALA A 154 17.35 0.36 3.20
N GLU A 155 17.16 1.68 3.47
CA GLU A 155 17.23 2.74 2.46
C GLU A 155 18.64 2.84 1.84
N GLU A 156 19.68 2.75 2.64
CA GLU A 156 21.07 2.78 2.16
C GLU A 156 21.40 1.57 1.29
N LEU A 157 20.94 0.38 1.65
CA LEU A 157 21.09 -0.84 0.86
C LEU A 157 20.34 -0.74 -0.48
N GLU A 158 19.12 -0.22 -0.47
CA GLU A 158 18.32 0.01 -1.67
C GLU A 158 18.98 1.02 -2.60
N ASN A 159 19.40 2.16 -2.08
CA ASN A 159 20.11 3.19 -2.85
C ASN A 159 21.43 2.66 -3.44
N LEU A 160 22.15 1.82 -2.70
CA LEU A 160 23.39 1.21 -3.17
C LEU A 160 23.10 0.24 -4.33
N GLN A 161 22.06 -0.59 -4.23
CA GLN A 161 21.65 -1.51 -5.28
C GLN A 161 21.13 -0.78 -6.52
N GLU A 162 20.37 0.31 -6.35
CA GLU A 162 19.91 1.16 -7.45
C GLU A 162 21.07 1.79 -8.23
N LYS A 163 22.08 2.27 -7.49
CA LYS A 163 23.26 2.88 -8.11
C LYS A 163 24.16 1.89 -8.84
N TYR A 164 24.24 0.66 -8.34
CA TYR A 164 25.09 -0.41 -8.89
C TYR A 164 24.23 -1.64 -9.23
N PRO A 165 23.35 -1.58 -10.25
CA PRO A 165 22.39 -2.63 -10.55
C PRO A 165 23.00 -3.95 -10.96
N ASP A 166 24.20 -3.94 -11.52
CA ASP A 166 24.94 -5.14 -11.97
C ASP A 166 25.80 -5.78 -10.85
N LEU A 167 25.89 -5.12 -9.68
CA LEU A 167 26.66 -5.62 -8.56
C LEU A 167 25.78 -6.53 -7.68
N GLU A 168 26.21 -7.78 -7.49
CA GLU A 168 25.56 -8.68 -6.51
C GLU A 168 25.94 -8.24 -5.11
N ILE A 169 24.99 -7.62 -4.38
CA ILE A 169 25.17 -7.22 -2.98
C ILE A 169 24.58 -8.30 -2.08
N SER A 170 25.43 -9.01 -1.35
CA SER A 170 25.03 -9.99 -0.35
C SER A 170 25.40 -9.49 1.05
N TYR A 171 24.46 -9.62 1.99
CA TYR A 171 24.70 -9.18 3.36
C TYR A 171 24.07 -10.11 4.37
N THR A 172 24.60 -10.10 5.59
CA THR A 172 24.02 -10.77 6.73
C THR A 172 23.60 -9.74 7.79
N LEU A 173 22.68 -10.12 8.64
CA LEU A 173 22.09 -9.31 9.69
C LEU A 173 22.26 -10.03 11.03
N GLY A 174 22.63 -9.29 12.07
CA GLY A 174 22.61 -9.80 13.44
C GLY A 174 21.22 -9.60 14.05
N LEU A 175 20.57 -10.68 14.49
CA LEU A 175 19.24 -10.64 15.08
C LEU A 175 19.11 -11.65 16.21
N ALA A 176 18.73 -11.20 17.42
CA ALA A 176 18.56 -12.04 18.61
C ALA A 176 19.75 -12.99 18.87
N GLY A 177 20.98 -12.49 18.74
CA GLY A 177 22.21 -13.27 18.95
C GLY A 177 22.58 -14.25 17.83
N LYS A 178 21.78 -14.37 16.78
CA LYS A 178 22.04 -15.17 15.58
C LYS A 178 22.40 -14.28 14.40
N GLU A 179 23.00 -14.88 13.38
CA GLU A 179 23.29 -14.22 12.11
C GLU A 179 22.41 -14.83 11.03
N TYR A 180 21.75 -13.97 10.25
CA TYR A 180 20.83 -14.36 9.19
C TYR A 180 21.27 -13.75 7.86
N ASP A 181 21.16 -14.53 6.82
CA ASP A 181 21.31 -14.04 5.44
C ASP A 181 20.13 -13.13 5.06
N ALA A 182 20.38 -12.11 4.26
CA ALA A 182 19.33 -11.23 3.75
C ALA A 182 18.23 -11.96 2.97
N GLY A 183 18.56 -13.09 2.35
CA GLY A 183 17.62 -13.97 1.65
C GLY A 183 16.81 -14.90 2.57
N THR A 184 16.97 -14.79 3.90
CA THR A 184 16.23 -15.62 4.85
C THR A 184 14.74 -15.33 4.78
N THR A 185 13.93 -16.39 4.62
CA THR A 185 12.47 -16.30 4.57
C THR A 185 11.78 -16.59 5.91
N SER A 186 12.52 -17.13 6.89
CA SER A 186 11.97 -17.47 8.21
C SER A 186 12.95 -17.18 9.33
N VAL A 187 12.47 -16.53 10.40
CA VAL A 187 13.26 -16.27 11.60
C VAL A 187 12.55 -16.74 12.87
N ASP A 188 13.32 -17.25 13.82
CA ASP A 188 12.85 -17.65 15.15
C ASP A 188 13.29 -16.59 16.17
N LEU A 189 12.33 -15.81 16.65
CA LEU A 189 12.44 -14.79 17.69
C LEU A 189 11.69 -15.18 18.97
N SER A 190 11.40 -16.44 19.17
CA SER A 190 10.64 -16.95 20.31
C SER A 190 11.30 -16.67 21.67
N ALA A 191 12.60 -16.38 21.69
CA ALA A 191 13.36 -16.00 22.87
C ALA A 191 13.54 -14.48 23.04
N LEU A 192 13.01 -13.66 22.10
CA LEU A 192 13.16 -12.20 22.11
C LEU A 192 12.57 -11.59 23.38
N GLN A 193 13.30 -10.64 23.98
CA GLN A 193 12.85 -9.91 25.16
C GLN A 193 12.32 -8.52 24.79
N PRO A 194 11.40 -7.93 25.60
CA PRO A 194 10.83 -6.61 25.30
C PRO A 194 11.85 -5.49 25.07
N GLY A 195 13.00 -5.55 25.77
CA GLY A 195 14.08 -4.56 25.60
C GLY A 195 14.84 -4.65 24.28
N GLU A 196 14.67 -5.72 23.51
CA GLU A 196 15.35 -5.98 22.24
C GLU A 196 14.47 -5.70 21.01
N VAL A 197 13.18 -5.40 21.22
CA VAL A 197 12.14 -5.29 20.18
C VAL A 197 12.51 -4.24 19.13
N LEU A 198 12.95 -3.04 19.54
CA LEU A 198 13.28 -1.97 18.60
C LEU A 198 14.46 -2.34 17.70
N ALA A 199 15.52 -2.95 18.27
CA ALA A 199 16.65 -3.40 17.49
C ALA A 199 16.28 -4.56 16.54
N ALA A 200 15.39 -5.46 17.00
CA ALA A 200 14.86 -6.54 16.17
C ALA A 200 14.01 -5.99 15.02
N ALA A 201 13.14 -5.02 15.29
CA ALA A 201 12.30 -4.36 14.27
C ALA A 201 13.15 -3.70 13.18
N GLU A 202 14.20 -2.93 13.58
CA GLU A 202 15.12 -2.33 12.63
C GLU A 202 15.79 -3.38 11.74
N THR A 203 16.16 -4.52 12.32
CA THR A 203 16.80 -5.62 11.58
C THR A 203 15.82 -6.31 10.64
N LEU A 204 14.58 -6.59 11.08
CA LEU A 204 13.52 -7.20 10.26
C LEU A 204 13.17 -6.34 9.04
N GLY A 205 13.18 -5.01 9.19
CA GLY A 205 12.96 -4.06 8.09
C GLY A 205 14.00 -4.15 6.96
N ARG A 206 15.15 -4.78 7.23
CA ARG A 206 16.21 -5.04 6.24
C ARG A 206 16.14 -6.44 5.60
N MET A 207 15.10 -7.22 5.87
CA MET A 207 14.90 -8.59 5.36
C MET A 207 13.74 -8.64 4.35
N PRO A 208 13.95 -8.25 3.09
CA PRO A 208 12.86 -8.07 2.11
C PRO A 208 12.16 -9.37 1.72
N LEU A 209 12.84 -10.51 1.87
CA LEU A 209 12.29 -11.84 1.52
C LEU A 209 11.71 -12.58 2.74
N LEU A 210 11.59 -11.91 3.89
CA LEU A 210 11.05 -12.53 5.11
C LEU A 210 9.55 -12.84 4.93
N GLU A 211 9.19 -14.09 5.12
CA GLU A 211 7.83 -14.61 5.01
C GLU A 211 7.23 -14.96 6.38
N THR A 212 8.04 -15.46 7.31
CA THR A 212 7.56 -15.94 8.61
C THR A 212 8.44 -15.54 9.78
N VAL A 213 7.81 -15.17 10.89
CA VAL A 213 8.46 -14.83 12.17
C VAL A 213 7.82 -15.64 13.30
N GLU A 214 8.56 -16.51 13.94
CA GLU A 214 8.10 -17.26 15.10
C GLU A 214 8.38 -16.47 16.40
N LEU A 215 7.33 -16.14 17.15
CA LEU A 215 7.42 -15.37 18.40
C LEU A 215 7.05 -16.20 19.64
N MET A 216 6.73 -17.50 19.48
CA MET A 216 6.26 -18.35 20.57
C MET A 216 7.25 -19.46 20.85
N SER A 217 7.51 -19.73 22.14
CA SER A 217 8.27 -20.88 22.59
C SER A 217 7.46 -21.68 23.62
N GLY A 218 7.14 -22.93 23.29
CA GLY A 218 6.35 -23.78 24.19
C GLY A 218 4.96 -23.22 24.51
N GLY A 219 4.37 -22.43 23.62
CA GLY A 219 3.05 -21.81 23.79
C GLY A 219 3.05 -20.51 24.61
N SER A 220 4.22 -19.92 24.87
CA SER A 220 4.37 -18.62 25.56
C SER A 220 5.35 -17.69 24.85
N SER A 221 5.20 -16.41 25.10
CA SER A 221 6.12 -15.35 24.67
C SER A 221 6.28 -14.34 25.81
N ALA A 222 7.44 -13.66 25.88
CA ALA A 222 7.68 -12.57 26.79
C ALA A 222 7.13 -11.23 26.28
N LEU A 223 6.73 -11.16 25.00
CA LEU A 223 6.29 -9.94 24.32
C LEU A 223 4.83 -9.61 24.63
N SER A 224 4.55 -8.32 24.71
CA SER A 224 3.18 -7.78 24.72
C SER A 224 2.65 -7.58 23.28
N LEU A 225 1.34 -7.34 23.12
CA LEU A 225 0.76 -6.99 21.83
C LEU A 225 1.40 -5.74 21.20
N SER A 226 1.74 -4.74 22.02
CA SER A 226 2.43 -3.54 21.53
C SER A 226 3.85 -3.83 21.03
N ASP A 227 4.56 -4.79 21.63
CA ASP A 227 5.86 -5.24 21.15
C ASP A 227 5.72 -5.94 19.79
N VAL A 228 4.70 -6.80 19.66
CA VAL A 228 4.40 -7.50 18.39
C VAL A 228 4.00 -6.51 17.30
N GLU A 229 3.20 -5.48 17.63
CA GLU A 229 2.81 -4.43 16.67
C GLU A 229 4.04 -3.70 16.09
N VAL A 230 5.05 -3.40 16.92
CA VAL A 230 6.32 -2.79 16.44
C VAL A 230 7.01 -3.69 15.42
N LEU A 231 7.07 -5.00 15.68
CA LEU A 231 7.71 -5.97 14.77
C LEU A 231 6.92 -6.13 13.46
N VAL A 232 5.59 -6.22 13.54
CA VAL A 232 4.68 -6.32 12.38
C VAL A 232 4.81 -5.09 11.49
N ASN A 233 4.88 -3.90 12.07
CA ASN A 233 5.02 -2.65 11.31
C ASN A 233 6.39 -2.55 10.60
N ALA A 234 7.42 -3.18 11.15
CA ALA A 234 8.76 -3.19 10.56
C ALA A 234 8.89 -4.16 9.37
N ALA A 235 8.13 -5.26 9.36
CA ALA A 235 8.14 -6.26 8.29
C ALA A 235 6.69 -6.65 7.90
N PRO A 236 5.91 -5.75 7.30
CA PRO A 236 4.48 -5.95 7.04
C PRO A 236 4.18 -7.01 5.97
N GLN A 237 5.19 -7.49 5.25
CA GLN A 237 5.11 -8.58 4.29
C GLN A 237 5.15 -9.96 4.96
N ALA A 238 5.66 -10.05 6.20
CA ALA A 238 5.84 -11.31 6.91
C ALA A 238 4.61 -11.68 7.76
N SER A 239 4.37 -12.98 7.91
CA SER A 239 3.40 -13.55 8.84
C SER A 239 4.07 -13.80 10.19
N PHE A 240 3.47 -13.29 11.26
CA PHE A 240 3.98 -13.39 12.63
C PHE A 240 3.19 -14.42 13.42
N HIS A 241 3.85 -15.42 13.96
CA HIS A 241 3.24 -16.46 14.76
C HIS A 241 3.23 -16.08 16.24
N TYR A 242 2.08 -15.57 16.70
CA TYR A 242 1.89 -15.13 18.08
C TYR A 242 0.46 -15.45 18.55
N SER A 243 0.29 -15.88 19.79
CA SER A 243 -1.02 -16.13 20.38
C SER A 243 -1.24 -15.28 21.63
N PHE A 244 -2.44 -14.75 21.78
CA PHE A 244 -2.82 -13.89 22.89
C PHE A 244 -4.28 -14.07 23.28
N THR A 245 -4.66 -13.55 24.44
CA THR A 245 -6.04 -13.60 24.89
C THR A 245 -6.73 -12.27 24.65
N LEU A 246 -7.82 -12.28 23.86
CA LEU A 246 -8.70 -11.15 23.62
C LEU A 246 -10.12 -11.49 24.09
N PHE A 247 -10.71 -10.64 24.91
CA PHE A 247 -12.08 -10.79 25.43
C PHE A 247 -12.39 -12.20 25.99
N GLY A 248 -11.39 -12.81 26.66
CA GLY A 248 -11.50 -14.14 27.26
C GLY A 248 -11.29 -15.33 26.31
N LYS A 249 -11.01 -15.10 25.04
CA LYS A 249 -10.71 -16.13 24.04
C LYS A 249 -9.24 -16.04 23.63
N THR A 250 -8.52 -17.16 23.61
CA THR A 250 -7.18 -17.22 23.00
C THR A 250 -7.33 -17.28 21.50
N ILE A 251 -6.64 -16.37 20.81
CA ILE A 251 -6.58 -16.26 19.35
C ILE A 251 -5.14 -16.17 18.90
N SER A 252 -4.88 -16.44 17.62
CA SER A 252 -3.55 -16.39 17.01
C SER A 252 -3.53 -15.35 15.90
N THR A 253 -2.38 -14.70 15.71
CA THR A 253 -2.12 -13.81 14.55
C THR A 253 -2.30 -14.52 13.20
N ASN A 254 -2.20 -15.86 13.18
CA ASN A 254 -2.43 -16.70 12.00
C ASN A 254 -3.89 -17.10 11.79
N ASP A 255 -4.81 -16.71 12.69
CA ASP A 255 -6.22 -16.98 12.49
C ASP A 255 -6.74 -16.15 11.30
N THR A 256 -7.12 -16.81 10.23
CA THR A 256 -7.67 -16.15 9.03
C THR A 256 -9.07 -15.59 9.24
N GLN A 257 -9.76 -16.08 10.28
CA GLN A 257 -11.06 -15.59 10.72
C GLN A 257 -11.19 -15.67 12.23
N VAL A 258 -11.64 -14.58 12.85
CA VAL A 258 -11.95 -14.51 14.28
C VAL A 258 -13.40 -14.11 14.47
N GLU A 259 -14.09 -14.78 15.39
CA GLU A 259 -15.48 -14.49 15.71
C GLU A 259 -15.70 -14.40 17.21
N PHE A 260 -16.39 -13.33 17.62
CA PHE A 260 -16.97 -13.13 18.94
C PHE A 260 -18.47 -12.90 18.81
N ARG A 261 -19.22 -13.41 19.77
CA ARG A 261 -20.68 -13.29 19.80
C ARG A 261 -21.17 -12.90 21.21
N ASN A 262 -22.19 -12.02 21.24
CA ASN A 262 -22.91 -11.67 22.44
C ASN A 262 -22.02 -11.18 23.58
N LEU A 263 -21.00 -10.40 23.28
CA LEU A 263 -20.21 -9.67 24.27
C LEU A 263 -20.91 -8.38 24.65
N SER A 264 -20.48 -7.79 25.77
CA SER A 264 -20.93 -6.46 26.20
C SER A 264 -19.75 -5.49 26.21
N LEU A 265 -19.13 -5.34 25.02
CA LEU A 265 -18.00 -4.43 24.85
C LEU A 265 -18.45 -2.98 25.01
N THR A 266 -17.55 -2.18 25.55
CA THR A 266 -17.70 -0.73 25.77
C THR A 266 -16.56 0.01 25.09
N GLU A 267 -16.57 1.33 25.09
CA GLU A 267 -15.46 2.13 24.57
C GLU A 267 -14.13 1.85 25.30
N ALA A 268 -14.18 1.35 26.54
CA ALA A 268 -12.97 0.95 27.27
C ALA A 268 -12.27 -0.29 26.66
N ASP A 269 -13.01 -1.09 25.89
CA ASP A 269 -12.50 -2.29 25.23
C ASP A 269 -11.93 -2.01 23.81
N GLU A 270 -12.19 -0.82 23.27
CA GLU A 270 -11.72 -0.39 21.94
C GLU A 270 -10.19 -0.48 21.79
N PRO A 271 -9.35 -0.02 22.74
CA PRO A 271 -7.90 -0.12 22.59
C PRO A 271 -7.41 -1.55 22.45
N ALA A 272 -8.02 -2.50 23.16
CA ALA A 272 -7.66 -3.92 23.04
C ALA A 272 -8.06 -4.51 21.68
N LEU A 273 -9.23 -4.11 21.14
CA LEU A 273 -9.66 -4.51 19.81
C LEU A 273 -8.70 -3.96 18.72
N ARG A 274 -8.33 -2.68 18.82
CA ARG A 274 -7.40 -2.04 17.90
C ARG A 274 -6.01 -2.69 17.93
N ALA A 275 -5.49 -2.96 19.13
CA ALA A 275 -4.21 -3.64 19.28
C ALA A 275 -4.22 -5.05 18.68
N ALA A 276 -5.34 -5.78 18.80
CA ALA A 276 -5.50 -7.07 18.17
C ALA A 276 -5.51 -6.96 16.64
N LEU A 277 -6.30 -6.03 16.08
CA LEU A 277 -6.39 -5.81 14.63
C LEU A 277 -5.04 -5.38 14.03
N ALA A 278 -4.24 -4.63 14.76
CA ALA A 278 -2.93 -4.15 14.31
C ALA A 278 -1.93 -5.29 14.07
N VAL A 279 -2.03 -6.39 14.85
CA VAL A 279 -1.09 -7.52 14.75
C VAL A 279 -1.62 -8.70 13.93
N MET A 280 -2.93 -8.73 13.64
CA MET A 280 -3.58 -9.85 12.94
C MET A 280 -3.57 -9.65 11.42
N THR A 281 -2.40 -9.60 10.82
CA THR A 281 -2.21 -9.31 9.39
C THR A 281 -2.77 -10.38 8.45
N ASP A 282 -2.88 -11.61 8.92
CA ASP A 282 -3.42 -12.75 8.14
C ASP A 282 -4.95 -12.88 8.28
N CYS A 283 -5.58 -12.08 9.14
CA CYS A 283 -7.01 -12.16 9.41
C CYS A 283 -7.82 -11.49 8.29
N ASN A 284 -8.50 -12.30 7.50
CA ASN A 284 -9.37 -11.82 6.44
C ASN A 284 -10.70 -11.26 6.97
N ALA A 285 -11.25 -11.88 8.03
CA ALA A 285 -12.53 -11.48 8.62
C ALA A 285 -12.50 -11.50 10.16
N PHE A 286 -12.86 -10.36 10.74
CA PHE A 286 -13.01 -10.20 12.20
C PHE A 286 -14.47 -9.88 12.52
N ILE A 287 -15.18 -10.84 13.12
CA ILE A 287 -16.62 -10.80 13.29
C ILE A 287 -16.98 -10.50 14.74
N LEU A 288 -17.72 -9.41 14.96
CA LEU A 288 -18.26 -8.99 16.26
C LEU A 288 -19.79 -9.01 16.21
N ASP A 289 -20.38 -10.22 16.32
CA ASP A 289 -21.82 -10.40 16.25
C ASP A 289 -22.50 -10.10 17.57
N ASN A 290 -23.25 -8.97 17.64
CA ASN A 290 -23.95 -8.50 18.84
C ASN A 290 -22.97 -8.28 20.02
N CYS A 291 -21.91 -7.50 19.81
CA CYS A 291 -20.84 -7.32 20.81
C CYS A 291 -20.82 -5.96 21.55
N GLY A 292 -21.81 -5.08 21.34
CA GLY A 292 -22.07 -3.93 22.21
C GLY A 292 -21.46 -2.59 21.79
N LEU A 293 -20.48 -2.54 20.90
CA LEU A 293 -19.96 -1.27 20.36
C LEU A 293 -20.97 -0.63 19.39
N SER A 294 -20.99 0.71 19.31
CA SER A 294 -21.89 1.43 18.40
C SER A 294 -21.50 1.22 16.94
N ASN A 295 -22.45 1.36 16.03
CA ASN A 295 -22.22 1.22 14.58
C ASN A 295 -21.18 2.24 14.09
N GLU A 296 -21.22 3.47 14.60
CA GLU A 296 -20.29 4.56 14.26
C GLU A 296 -18.87 4.18 14.65
N LYS A 297 -18.69 3.66 15.88
CA LYS A 297 -17.38 3.23 16.37
C LYS A 297 -16.84 2.04 15.56
N MET A 298 -17.69 1.07 15.27
CA MET A 298 -17.30 -0.07 14.42
C MET A 298 -16.89 0.36 13.00
N ALA A 299 -17.59 1.35 12.43
CA ALA A 299 -17.25 1.89 11.11
C ALA A 299 -15.93 2.68 11.14
N GLU A 300 -15.65 3.44 12.21
CA GLU A 300 -14.38 4.12 12.43
C GLU A 300 -13.22 3.11 12.46
N ILE A 301 -13.34 2.09 13.32
CA ILE A 301 -12.31 1.04 13.44
C ILE A 301 -12.11 0.32 12.08
N ARG A 302 -13.18 -0.01 11.37
CA ARG A 302 -13.09 -0.63 10.04
C ARG A 302 -12.30 0.22 9.03
N ALA A 303 -12.46 1.54 9.08
CA ALA A 303 -11.74 2.46 8.21
C ALA A 303 -10.22 2.49 8.50
N ASP A 304 -9.85 2.33 9.78
CA ASP A 304 -8.45 2.33 10.21
C ASP A 304 -7.72 1.01 9.87
N TYR A 305 -8.46 -0.10 9.76
CA TYR A 305 -7.91 -1.45 9.47
C TYR A 305 -8.47 -2.05 8.18
N PRO A 306 -8.21 -1.46 7.00
CA PRO A 306 -8.83 -1.85 5.74
C PRO A 306 -8.41 -3.24 5.21
N ARG A 307 -7.33 -3.83 5.76
CA ARG A 307 -6.87 -5.18 5.38
C ARG A 307 -7.77 -6.28 5.94
N THR A 308 -8.40 -6.03 7.10
CA THR A 308 -9.26 -6.99 7.78
C THR A 308 -10.72 -6.60 7.58
N GLU A 309 -11.54 -7.50 7.07
CA GLU A 309 -12.98 -7.26 6.97
C GLU A 309 -13.62 -7.29 8.36
N LEU A 310 -13.76 -6.10 8.99
CA LEU A 310 -14.45 -5.97 10.26
C LEU A 310 -15.95 -6.03 10.04
N VAL A 311 -16.59 -7.06 10.59
CA VAL A 311 -18.00 -7.38 10.39
C VAL A 311 -18.75 -7.35 11.73
N TRP A 312 -19.92 -6.72 11.74
CA TRP A 312 -20.79 -6.71 12.92
C TRP A 312 -22.26 -6.80 12.53
N ARG A 313 -23.14 -7.03 13.50
CA ARG A 313 -24.58 -7.05 13.31
C ARG A 313 -25.16 -5.66 13.51
N ILE A 314 -25.95 -5.22 12.53
CA ILE A 314 -26.80 -4.04 12.65
C ILE A 314 -28.26 -4.43 12.86
N SER A 315 -29.06 -3.55 13.46
CA SER A 315 -30.51 -3.68 13.58
C SER A 315 -31.21 -2.55 12.85
N PHE A 316 -32.31 -2.87 12.16
CA PHE A 316 -33.14 -1.91 11.44
C PHE A 316 -34.62 -2.38 11.42
N GLY A 317 -35.51 -1.57 11.92
CA GLY A 317 -36.89 -2.00 12.18
C GLY A 317 -36.97 -3.23 13.06
N LYS A 318 -37.65 -4.28 12.59
CA LYS A 318 -37.69 -5.60 13.27
C LYS A 318 -36.65 -6.59 12.76
N TYR A 319 -35.68 -6.16 11.97
CA TYR A 319 -34.69 -7.01 11.33
C TYR A 319 -33.29 -6.73 11.85
N SER A 320 -32.40 -7.66 11.56
CA SER A 320 -30.96 -7.45 11.71
C SER A 320 -30.22 -8.11 10.56
N ALA A 321 -29.05 -7.58 10.23
CA ALA A 321 -28.16 -8.13 9.22
C ALA A 321 -26.70 -8.01 9.68
N MET A 322 -25.84 -8.88 9.18
CA MET A 322 -24.40 -8.68 9.25
C MET A 322 -23.99 -7.66 8.18
N THR A 323 -23.02 -6.79 8.50
CA THR A 323 -22.61 -5.72 7.58
C THR A 323 -22.01 -6.20 6.26
N ASN A 324 -21.57 -7.46 6.18
CA ASN A 324 -21.09 -8.11 4.96
C ASN A 324 -22.15 -8.96 4.25
N GLN A 325 -23.41 -8.86 4.66
CA GLN A 325 -24.49 -9.67 4.07
C GLN A 325 -24.79 -9.19 2.64
N GLU A 326 -24.69 -10.10 1.67
CA GLU A 326 -24.94 -9.78 0.26
C GLU A 326 -26.42 -9.64 -0.10
N THR A 327 -27.31 -10.36 0.62
CA THR A 327 -28.75 -10.36 0.37
C THR A 327 -29.51 -9.94 1.62
N ILE A 328 -30.27 -8.86 1.53
CA ILE A 328 -31.17 -8.39 2.59
C ILE A 328 -32.61 -8.47 2.10
N ARG A 329 -33.47 -9.17 2.85
CA ARG A 329 -34.90 -9.25 2.62
C ARG A 329 -35.64 -8.85 3.88
N ALA A 330 -36.24 -7.66 3.87
CA ALA A 330 -36.91 -7.07 5.03
C ALA A 330 -38.24 -6.39 4.60
N VAL A 331 -39.15 -7.26 4.15
CA VAL A 331 -40.48 -6.85 3.69
C VAL A 331 -41.36 -6.54 4.91
N TYR A 332 -41.90 -5.32 4.94
CA TYR A 332 -42.61 -4.73 6.09
C TYR A 332 -41.71 -4.43 7.32
N ASN A 333 -42.14 -3.55 8.21
CA ASN A 333 -41.52 -3.27 9.50
C ASN A 333 -40.06 -2.72 9.46
N VAL A 334 -39.67 -2.05 8.38
CA VAL A 334 -38.51 -1.17 8.33
C VAL A 334 -38.99 0.27 8.51
N PHE A 335 -38.33 1.05 9.36
CA PHE A 335 -38.73 2.39 9.74
C PHE A 335 -37.57 3.38 9.59
N ASP A 336 -37.89 4.65 9.34
CA ASP A 336 -36.91 5.72 9.09
C ASP A 336 -35.91 5.92 10.22
N ASP A 337 -36.33 5.73 11.48
CA ASP A 337 -35.49 5.90 12.68
C ASP A 337 -34.31 4.92 12.78
N THR A 338 -34.37 3.81 12.05
CA THR A 338 -33.37 2.73 12.13
C THR A 338 -32.84 2.28 10.76
N CYS A 339 -33.52 2.64 9.64
CA CYS A 339 -33.08 2.21 8.31
C CYS A 339 -31.71 2.79 7.93
N GLU A 340 -31.32 3.93 8.53
CA GLU A 340 -30.01 4.52 8.32
C GLU A 340 -28.85 3.55 8.66
N ASN A 341 -29.06 2.62 9.59
CA ASN A 341 -28.07 1.60 9.92
C ASN A 341 -27.70 0.69 8.73
N LEU A 342 -28.57 0.59 7.72
CA LEU A 342 -28.29 -0.15 6.48
C LEU A 342 -27.07 0.40 5.71
N LYS A 343 -26.69 1.67 5.92
CA LYS A 343 -25.49 2.28 5.31
C LYS A 343 -24.19 1.51 5.62
N TYR A 344 -24.19 0.72 6.69
CA TYR A 344 -23.02 -0.10 7.06
C TYR A 344 -22.94 -1.44 6.31
N CYS A 345 -24.02 -1.84 5.58
CA CYS A 345 -24.10 -3.08 4.81
C CYS A 345 -23.51 -2.90 3.39
N TRP A 346 -22.25 -2.56 3.32
CA TRP A 346 -21.54 -2.17 2.10
C TRP A 346 -21.32 -3.30 1.07
N ARG A 347 -21.48 -4.58 1.47
CA ARG A 347 -21.41 -5.75 0.59
C ARG A 347 -22.76 -6.13 -0.03
N THR A 348 -23.84 -5.41 0.31
CA THR A 348 -25.17 -5.77 -0.17
C THR A 348 -25.28 -5.58 -1.68
N LYS A 349 -25.65 -6.66 -2.37
CA LYS A 349 -25.92 -6.74 -3.80
C LYS A 349 -27.40 -6.77 -4.10
N TYR A 350 -28.18 -7.40 -3.23
CA TYR A 350 -29.59 -7.66 -3.43
C TYR A 350 -30.38 -7.22 -2.20
N MET A 351 -31.35 -6.31 -2.40
CA MET A 351 -32.18 -5.80 -1.32
C MET A 351 -33.66 -5.80 -1.70
N ASP A 352 -34.47 -6.47 -0.89
CA ASP A 352 -35.93 -6.38 -0.95
C ASP A 352 -36.45 -5.83 0.39
N ILE A 353 -36.84 -4.57 0.35
CA ILE A 353 -37.49 -3.83 1.44
C ILE A 353 -38.88 -3.34 1.02
N GLY A 354 -39.55 -4.08 0.17
CA GLY A 354 -40.88 -3.74 -0.29
C GLY A 354 -41.92 -3.67 0.83
N HIS A 355 -43.04 -3.01 0.55
CA HIS A 355 -44.20 -2.85 1.45
C HIS A 355 -43.89 -2.14 2.80
N ASN A 356 -42.86 -1.29 2.84
CA ASN A 356 -42.58 -0.40 3.96
C ASN A 356 -43.18 0.99 3.72
N ASP A 357 -44.50 1.11 3.88
CA ASP A 357 -45.33 2.25 3.46
C ASP A 357 -45.07 3.54 4.27
N THR A 358 -44.34 3.46 5.36
CA THR A 358 -43.88 4.60 6.18
C THR A 358 -42.45 5.01 5.90
N LEU A 359 -41.67 4.18 5.18
CA LEU A 359 -40.28 4.44 4.87
C LEU A 359 -40.16 5.58 3.86
N THR A 360 -39.54 6.69 4.27
CA THR A 360 -39.40 7.91 3.47
C THR A 360 -37.98 8.19 2.98
N ASP A 361 -37.00 7.52 3.54
CA ASP A 361 -35.59 7.69 3.22
C ASP A 361 -34.94 6.37 2.75
N LEU A 362 -34.34 6.42 1.57
CA LEU A 362 -33.57 5.33 0.97
C LEU A 362 -32.10 5.74 0.73
N SER A 363 -31.64 6.85 1.28
CA SER A 363 -30.29 7.41 1.01
C SER A 363 -29.14 6.47 1.43
N PHE A 364 -29.40 5.55 2.34
CA PHE A 364 -28.44 4.52 2.76
C PHE A 364 -27.93 3.64 1.60
N VAL A 365 -28.68 3.52 0.50
CA VAL A 365 -28.27 2.75 -0.69
C VAL A 365 -26.99 3.33 -1.33
N GLY A 366 -26.76 4.64 -1.16
CA GLY A 366 -25.55 5.30 -1.65
C GLY A 366 -24.24 4.80 -1.04
N TYR A 367 -24.32 4.03 0.03
CA TYR A 367 -23.19 3.36 0.68
C TYR A 367 -23.02 1.89 0.26
N MET A 368 -23.80 1.43 -0.75
CA MET A 368 -23.80 0.05 -1.26
C MET A 368 -23.28 0.03 -2.72
N PRO A 369 -21.97 0.12 -2.94
CA PRO A 369 -21.40 0.23 -4.30
C PRO A 369 -21.65 -0.99 -5.17
N ASP A 370 -21.97 -2.13 -4.57
CA ASP A 370 -22.22 -3.39 -5.25
C ASP A 370 -23.70 -3.71 -5.44
N LEU A 371 -24.62 -2.78 -5.12
CA LEU A 371 -26.06 -2.99 -5.25
C LEU A 371 -26.47 -3.19 -6.70
N GLU A 372 -27.01 -4.38 -7.01
CA GLU A 372 -27.47 -4.79 -8.34
C GLU A 372 -28.99 -4.80 -8.44
N ILE A 373 -29.69 -5.24 -7.40
CA ILE A 373 -31.15 -5.39 -7.38
C ILE A 373 -31.72 -4.73 -6.14
N LEU A 374 -32.65 -3.78 -6.35
CA LEU A 374 -33.42 -3.17 -5.27
C LEU A 374 -34.92 -3.26 -5.53
N ILE A 375 -35.67 -3.79 -4.57
CA ILE A 375 -37.12 -3.73 -4.51
C ILE A 375 -37.50 -2.89 -3.29
N ALA A 376 -38.11 -1.73 -3.52
CA ALA A 376 -38.64 -0.85 -2.48
C ALA A 376 -40.08 -0.39 -2.80
N SER A 377 -40.84 -1.25 -3.52
CA SER A 377 -42.24 -0.99 -3.90
C SER A 377 -43.09 -0.73 -2.67
N GLY A 378 -43.93 0.27 -2.75
CA GLY A 378 -44.85 0.66 -1.68
C GLY A 378 -44.26 1.55 -0.61
N SER A 379 -43.02 2.03 -0.77
CA SER A 379 -42.42 3.01 0.13
C SER A 379 -43.03 4.43 -0.01
N ALA A 380 -42.82 5.25 1.01
CA ALA A 380 -43.30 6.66 1.06
C ALA A 380 -42.22 7.66 0.56
N VAL A 381 -41.17 7.19 -0.09
CA VAL A 381 -40.06 8.00 -0.59
C VAL A 381 -40.56 9.07 -1.59
N LYS A 382 -39.96 10.27 -1.53
CA LYS A 382 -40.29 11.39 -2.45
C LYS A 382 -39.24 11.59 -3.53
N GLU A 383 -37.99 11.33 -3.22
CA GLU A 383 -36.81 11.48 -4.08
C GLU A 383 -35.82 10.37 -3.78
N LEU A 384 -34.80 10.21 -4.62
CA LEU A 384 -33.90 9.06 -4.59
C LEU A 384 -32.45 9.51 -4.28
N GLN A 385 -32.27 10.23 -3.16
CA GLN A 385 -30.92 10.63 -2.70
C GLN A 385 -30.04 9.38 -2.48
N GLY A 386 -28.76 9.45 -2.88
CA GLY A 386 -27.80 8.36 -2.76
C GLY A 386 -27.76 7.40 -3.96
N PHE A 387 -28.83 7.34 -4.77
CA PHE A 387 -28.87 6.45 -5.94
C PHE A 387 -27.84 6.79 -7.01
N GLU A 388 -27.39 8.04 -7.07
CA GLU A 388 -26.30 8.48 -7.97
C GLU A 388 -24.98 7.72 -7.77
N ASN A 389 -24.81 7.06 -6.63
CA ASN A 389 -23.66 6.23 -6.30
C ASN A 389 -23.85 4.74 -6.64
N CYS A 390 -25.08 4.31 -6.97
CA CYS A 390 -25.41 2.91 -7.26
C CYS A 390 -25.05 2.52 -8.70
N LYS A 391 -23.75 2.52 -9.02
CA LYS A 391 -23.27 2.30 -10.40
C LYS A 391 -23.57 0.91 -10.96
N LYS A 392 -23.73 -0.10 -10.11
CA LYS A 392 -24.00 -1.49 -10.51
C LYS A 392 -25.50 -1.84 -10.50
N LEU A 393 -26.39 -0.91 -10.15
CA LEU A 393 -27.82 -1.15 -10.07
C LEU A 393 -28.39 -1.48 -11.46
N GLU A 394 -28.86 -2.71 -11.63
CA GLU A 394 -29.46 -3.21 -12.87
C GLU A 394 -31.00 -3.23 -12.81
N PHE A 395 -31.56 -3.54 -11.65
CA PHE A 395 -32.99 -3.71 -11.44
C PHE A 395 -33.50 -2.86 -10.28
N LEU A 396 -34.48 -2.00 -10.54
CA LEU A 396 -35.13 -1.14 -9.54
C LEU A 396 -36.65 -1.21 -9.64
N GLU A 397 -37.31 -1.69 -8.55
CA GLU A 397 -38.77 -1.74 -8.45
C GLU A 397 -39.26 -0.78 -7.36
N LEU A 398 -39.91 0.31 -7.79
CA LEU A 398 -40.51 1.38 -6.97
C LEU A 398 -42.01 1.51 -7.26
N ALA A 399 -42.68 0.41 -7.63
CA ALA A 399 -44.09 0.43 -7.87
C ALA A 399 -44.90 0.80 -6.61
N ASN A 400 -45.99 1.53 -6.77
CA ASN A 400 -46.87 2.02 -5.68
C ASN A 400 -46.15 2.96 -4.68
N CYS A 401 -45.05 3.60 -5.07
CA CYS A 401 -44.45 4.69 -4.31
C CYS A 401 -45.21 6.00 -4.57
N TYR A 402 -46.41 6.11 -4.03
CA TYR A 402 -47.38 7.18 -4.33
C TYR A 402 -46.89 8.61 -4.00
N LYS A 403 -45.79 8.73 -3.25
CA LYS A 403 -45.17 10.02 -2.90
C LYS A 403 -43.97 10.37 -3.78
N LEU A 404 -43.43 9.44 -4.56
CA LEU A 404 -42.23 9.64 -5.38
C LEU A 404 -42.49 10.68 -6.49
N GLU A 405 -41.80 11.80 -6.41
CA GLU A 405 -41.96 12.97 -7.30
C GLU A 405 -40.77 13.15 -8.25
N SER A 406 -39.53 12.83 -7.80
CA SER A 406 -38.32 12.94 -8.62
C SER A 406 -37.56 11.62 -8.67
N ILE A 407 -36.98 11.37 -9.86
CA ILE A 407 -36.01 10.28 -10.14
C ILE A 407 -34.71 10.82 -10.69
N ASP A 408 -34.37 12.09 -10.42
CA ASP A 408 -33.22 12.78 -11.01
C ASP A 408 -31.89 12.11 -10.66
N ASN A 409 -31.77 11.54 -9.45
CA ASN A 409 -30.58 10.84 -9.00
C ASN A 409 -30.33 9.52 -9.75
N LEU A 410 -31.30 8.97 -10.47
CA LEU A 410 -31.11 7.77 -11.30
C LEU A 410 -30.17 8.01 -12.49
N ALA A 411 -29.92 9.26 -12.88
CA ALA A 411 -28.94 9.58 -13.92
C ALA A 411 -27.53 9.02 -13.63
N GLY A 412 -27.22 8.76 -12.35
CA GLY A 412 -25.99 8.13 -11.92
C GLY A 412 -25.96 6.60 -11.98
N CYS A 413 -27.11 5.94 -12.18
CA CYS A 413 -27.22 4.47 -12.21
C CYS A 413 -26.87 3.92 -13.61
N GLU A 414 -25.62 4.01 -14.00
CA GLU A 414 -25.12 3.77 -15.37
C GLU A 414 -25.44 2.38 -15.95
N ASN A 415 -25.77 1.40 -15.10
CA ASN A 415 -26.11 0.03 -15.51
C ASN A 415 -27.61 -0.30 -15.36
N LEU A 416 -28.47 0.69 -15.10
CA LEU A 416 -29.89 0.44 -14.86
C LEU A 416 -30.60 0.00 -16.15
N LYS A 417 -31.09 -1.24 -16.18
CA LYS A 417 -31.78 -1.89 -17.30
C LYS A 417 -33.28 -2.03 -17.09
N HIS A 418 -33.66 -2.25 -15.84
CA HIS A 418 -35.06 -2.59 -15.49
C HIS A 418 -35.58 -1.62 -14.44
N LEU A 419 -36.55 -0.79 -14.79
CA LEU A 419 -37.11 0.23 -13.90
C LEU A 419 -38.65 0.13 -13.87
N ASN A 420 -39.22 0.10 -12.66
CA ASN A 420 -40.67 0.18 -12.44
C ASN A 420 -41.00 1.31 -11.46
N ILE A 421 -41.66 2.36 -11.95
CA ILE A 421 -42.15 3.50 -11.17
C ILE A 421 -43.67 3.67 -11.26
N CYS A 422 -44.39 2.58 -11.54
CA CYS A 422 -45.86 2.65 -11.63
C CYS A 422 -46.46 3.18 -10.33
N TYR A 423 -47.54 3.99 -10.49
CA TYR A 423 -48.25 4.62 -9.37
C TYR A 423 -47.38 5.57 -8.54
N SER A 424 -46.58 6.39 -9.23
CA SER A 424 -45.80 7.48 -8.63
C SER A 424 -46.32 8.85 -9.11
N LYS A 425 -45.74 9.90 -8.57
CA LYS A 425 -46.00 11.29 -8.99
C LYS A 425 -44.93 11.82 -9.94
N VAL A 426 -44.02 10.98 -10.41
CA VAL A 426 -42.96 11.36 -11.35
C VAL A 426 -43.58 12.03 -12.58
N SER A 427 -43.02 13.17 -12.97
CA SER A 427 -43.47 13.98 -14.10
C SER A 427 -42.39 14.24 -15.14
N SER A 428 -41.12 13.88 -14.88
CA SER A 428 -40.04 13.97 -15.85
C SER A 428 -39.23 12.67 -15.92
N LEU A 429 -38.79 12.31 -17.15
CA LEU A 429 -38.01 11.14 -17.48
C LEU A 429 -36.58 11.52 -17.92
N LYS A 430 -36.23 12.81 -17.89
CA LYS A 430 -34.95 13.31 -18.42
C LYS A 430 -33.71 12.64 -17.81
N ALA A 431 -33.79 12.26 -16.54
CA ALA A 431 -32.70 11.54 -15.85
C ALA A 431 -32.40 10.16 -16.47
N LEU A 432 -33.31 9.64 -17.28
CA LEU A 432 -33.18 8.31 -17.88
C LEU A 432 -32.56 8.33 -19.29
N ASP A 433 -32.38 9.50 -19.90
CA ASP A 433 -31.98 9.65 -21.30
C ASP A 433 -30.73 8.89 -21.71
N GLY A 434 -29.73 8.80 -20.81
CA GLY A 434 -28.43 8.13 -21.03
C GLY A 434 -28.36 6.70 -20.55
N LEU A 435 -29.41 6.15 -19.94
CA LEU A 435 -29.35 4.84 -19.27
C LEU A 435 -29.67 3.69 -20.27
N PRO A 436 -29.07 2.50 -20.06
CA PRO A 436 -29.23 1.34 -20.95
C PRO A 436 -30.54 0.58 -20.70
N LEU A 437 -31.65 1.26 -20.62
CA LEU A 437 -32.96 0.67 -20.25
C LEU A 437 -33.44 -0.37 -21.26
N GLU A 438 -33.70 -1.58 -20.77
CA GLU A 438 -34.32 -2.68 -21.51
C GLU A 438 -35.81 -2.81 -21.21
N GLN A 439 -36.26 -2.50 -19.99
CA GLN A 439 -37.66 -2.54 -19.56
C GLN A 439 -38.00 -1.33 -18.68
N PHE A 440 -39.10 -0.67 -19.00
CA PHE A 440 -39.57 0.46 -18.24
C PHE A 440 -41.08 0.43 -18.01
N MET A 441 -41.50 0.37 -16.75
CA MET A 441 -42.88 0.42 -16.30
C MET A 441 -43.21 1.78 -15.68
N CYS A 442 -44.09 2.55 -16.31
CA CYS A 442 -44.38 3.93 -15.93
C CYS A 442 -45.92 4.23 -15.98
N LYS A 443 -46.71 3.26 -15.54
CA LYS A 443 -48.18 3.41 -15.52
C LYS A 443 -48.65 4.26 -14.35
N GLN A 444 -49.71 5.04 -14.54
CA GLN A 444 -50.31 5.83 -13.47
C GLN A 444 -49.31 6.82 -12.82
N THR A 445 -48.51 7.46 -13.67
CA THR A 445 -47.59 8.54 -13.30
C THR A 445 -48.11 9.90 -13.80
N ARG A 446 -47.37 10.98 -13.56
CA ARG A 446 -47.67 12.33 -14.05
C ARG A 446 -46.86 12.72 -15.29
N VAL A 447 -46.16 11.77 -15.91
CA VAL A 447 -45.33 12.02 -17.11
C VAL A 447 -46.20 12.43 -18.30
N PRO A 448 -45.96 13.62 -18.91
CA PRO A 448 -46.74 14.09 -20.06
C PRO A 448 -46.55 13.18 -21.28
N ALA A 449 -47.59 13.07 -22.12
CA ALA A 449 -47.57 12.27 -23.34
C ALA A 449 -46.44 12.69 -24.32
N ALA A 450 -46.10 13.99 -24.34
CA ALA A 450 -44.99 14.50 -25.15
C ALA A 450 -43.66 13.92 -24.69
N GLU A 451 -43.42 13.85 -23.39
CA GLU A 451 -42.19 13.30 -22.82
C GLU A 451 -42.13 11.78 -22.96
N GLN A 452 -43.26 11.08 -22.84
CA GLN A 452 -43.33 9.64 -23.15
C GLN A 452 -42.94 9.34 -24.61
N LYS A 453 -43.25 10.25 -25.53
CA LYS A 453 -42.88 10.13 -26.95
C LYS A 453 -41.36 10.32 -27.11
N VAL A 454 -40.80 11.36 -26.53
CA VAL A 454 -39.34 11.62 -26.54
C VAL A 454 -38.58 10.44 -25.94
N PHE A 455 -39.02 9.92 -24.81
CA PHE A 455 -38.38 8.74 -24.18
C PHE A 455 -38.33 7.54 -25.13
N LYS A 456 -39.43 7.25 -25.89
CA LYS A 456 -39.45 6.15 -26.86
C LYS A 456 -38.52 6.39 -28.05
N GLU A 457 -38.30 7.65 -28.42
CA GLU A 457 -37.36 8.01 -29.49
C GLU A 457 -35.91 7.81 -29.05
N ILE A 458 -35.59 8.13 -27.79
CA ILE A 458 -34.25 7.94 -27.19
C ILE A 458 -33.98 6.46 -26.92
N HIS A 459 -35.00 5.71 -26.46
CA HIS A 459 -34.90 4.30 -26.10
C HIS A 459 -35.73 3.38 -26.99
N PRO A 460 -35.44 3.28 -28.32
CA PRO A 460 -36.29 2.57 -29.28
C PRO A 460 -36.41 1.07 -29.02
N ASN A 461 -35.43 0.46 -28.35
CA ASN A 461 -35.39 -0.96 -28.02
C ASN A 461 -35.94 -1.28 -26.61
N CYS A 462 -36.23 -0.28 -25.80
CA CYS A 462 -36.75 -0.47 -24.46
C CYS A 462 -38.25 -0.91 -24.50
N ILE A 463 -38.54 -2.00 -23.82
CA ILE A 463 -39.93 -2.44 -23.62
C ILE A 463 -40.63 -1.49 -22.64
N THR A 464 -41.52 -0.64 -23.13
CA THR A 464 -42.15 0.41 -22.33
C THR A 464 -43.63 0.18 -22.06
N ASN A 465 -44.08 0.47 -20.83
CA ASN A 465 -45.48 0.43 -20.42
C ASN A 465 -45.90 1.74 -19.74
N PHE A 466 -46.65 2.59 -20.46
CA PHE A 466 -47.18 3.86 -19.96
C PHE A 466 -48.63 3.79 -19.57
N TYR A 467 -49.39 2.77 -20.03
CA TYR A 467 -50.83 2.68 -19.89
C TYR A 467 -51.27 1.41 -19.17
N GLY A 468 -52.43 1.47 -18.53
CA GLY A 468 -53.00 0.35 -17.79
C GLY A 468 -53.08 0.58 -16.27
N LYS A 469 -53.70 -0.36 -15.57
CA LYS A 469 -53.93 -0.25 -14.11
C LYS A 469 -53.03 -1.18 -13.29
N GLU A 470 -52.62 -2.32 -13.86
CA GLU A 470 -51.82 -3.30 -13.09
C GLU A 470 -50.35 -2.92 -13.06
N PRO A 471 -49.75 -2.64 -11.88
CA PRO A 471 -48.38 -2.13 -11.78
C PRO A 471 -47.31 -3.16 -12.17
N TYR A 472 -47.64 -4.44 -12.10
CA TYR A 472 -46.68 -5.53 -12.37
C TYR A 472 -47.05 -6.34 -13.62
N ALA A 473 -48.24 -6.10 -14.21
CA ALA A 473 -48.71 -6.82 -15.40
C ALA A 473 -48.34 -6.08 -16.69
N GLY A 474 -48.13 -6.84 -17.74
CA GLY A 474 -47.84 -6.37 -19.10
C GLY A 474 -46.37 -6.43 -19.44
N ALA A 475 -46.13 -6.25 -20.71
CA ALA A 475 -44.89 -6.39 -21.47
C ALA A 475 -43.65 -6.70 -20.68
N GLY A 476 -43.57 -7.95 -20.18
CA GLY A 476 -42.31 -8.47 -19.76
C GLY A 476 -41.74 -7.99 -18.41
N TRP A 477 -42.54 -7.40 -17.48
CA TRP A 477 -41.96 -7.08 -16.17
C TRP A 477 -41.60 -8.33 -15.37
N ARG A 478 -42.56 -9.10 -14.97
CA ARG A 478 -42.35 -10.38 -14.26
C ARG A 478 -42.44 -11.59 -15.16
N TYR A 479 -43.25 -11.50 -16.24
CA TYR A 479 -43.56 -12.62 -17.12
C TYR A 479 -43.42 -12.24 -18.60
N VAL A 480 -42.96 -13.19 -19.40
CA VAL A 480 -42.84 -13.06 -20.86
C VAL A 480 -44.19 -13.37 -21.57
N ASP A 481 -45.07 -14.15 -20.91
CA ASP A 481 -46.33 -14.64 -21.44
C ASP A 481 -47.42 -14.59 -20.36
N ASN A 482 -48.47 -13.91 -20.54
CA ASN A 482 -49.68 -13.81 -19.70
C ASN A 482 -49.65 -14.53 -18.33
N GLY A 483 -48.52 -14.41 -17.58
CA GLY A 483 -48.35 -14.92 -16.23
C GLY A 483 -47.85 -16.37 -16.12
N LYS A 484 -47.30 -16.96 -17.18
CA LYS A 484 -46.86 -18.36 -17.15
C LYS A 484 -45.34 -18.53 -16.98
N THR A 485 -44.55 -17.72 -17.66
CA THR A 485 -43.08 -17.86 -17.66
C THR A 485 -42.44 -16.58 -17.13
N TYR A 486 -41.60 -16.67 -16.11
CA TYR A 486 -40.88 -15.53 -15.61
C TYR A 486 -39.82 -15.03 -16.62
N THR A 487 -39.61 -13.70 -16.65
CA THR A 487 -38.47 -13.09 -17.35
C THR A 487 -37.14 -13.55 -16.71
N GLU A 488 -36.06 -13.52 -17.46
CA GLU A 488 -34.76 -13.96 -16.92
C GLU A 488 -34.35 -13.13 -15.70
N ILE A 489 -34.52 -11.81 -15.75
CA ILE A 489 -34.23 -10.95 -14.60
C ILE A 489 -35.10 -11.29 -13.39
N TYR A 490 -36.39 -11.61 -13.59
CA TYR A 490 -37.27 -11.93 -12.48
C TYR A 490 -37.05 -13.35 -11.94
N LYS A 491 -36.50 -14.27 -12.74
CA LYS A 491 -35.93 -15.54 -12.23
C LYS A 491 -34.76 -15.30 -11.27
N LYS A 492 -33.81 -14.42 -11.66
CA LYS A 492 -32.70 -13.99 -10.78
C LYS A 492 -33.26 -13.38 -9.49
N VAL A 493 -34.23 -12.47 -9.56
CA VAL A 493 -34.91 -11.88 -8.38
C VAL A 493 -35.46 -12.95 -7.44
N ARG A 494 -36.17 -13.94 -7.98
CA ARG A 494 -36.78 -15.02 -7.18
C ARG A 494 -35.73 -15.89 -6.51
N GLU A 495 -34.66 -16.20 -7.21
CA GLU A 495 -33.53 -17.02 -6.73
C GLU A 495 -32.79 -16.30 -5.59
N VAL A 496 -32.34 -15.06 -5.79
CA VAL A 496 -31.55 -14.33 -4.80
C VAL A 496 -32.30 -14.02 -3.52
N PHE A 497 -33.63 -13.78 -3.62
CA PHE A 497 -34.50 -13.55 -2.46
C PHE A 497 -35.19 -14.83 -1.94
N LYS A 498 -34.95 -15.98 -2.56
CA LYS A 498 -35.52 -17.27 -2.17
C LYS A 498 -37.05 -17.22 -2.02
N TYR A 499 -37.74 -16.61 -2.99
CA TYR A 499 -39.19 -16.39 -2.89
C TYR A 499 -39.99 -17.71 -2.85
N ASP A 500 -39.46 -18.80 -3.40
CA ASP A 500 -40.11 -20.10 -3.39
C ASP A 500 -39.92 -20.84 -2.05
N ASP A 501 -38.76 -20.63 -1.38
CA ASP A 501 -38.40 -21.30 -0.14
C ASP A 501 -38.87 -20.52 1.10
N MET A 502 -38.88 -19.19 0.98
CA MET A 502 -39.21 -18.26 2.09
C MET A 502 -40.34 -17.34 1.64
N PRO A 503 -41.59 -17.75 1.71
CA PRO A 503 -42.72 -16.90 1.38
C PRO A 503 -42.72 -15.60 2.21
N MET A 504 -43.35 -14.55 1.70
CA MET A 504 -43.45 -13.28 2.44
C MET A 504 -44.11 -13.53 3.80
N PRO A 505 -43.60 -12.89 4.86
CA PRO A 505 -44.26 -12.96 6.16
C PRO A 505 -45.71 -12.47 6.04
N VAL A 506 -46.63 -13.26 6.55
CA VAL A 506 -48.03 -12.83 6.64
C VAL A 506 -48.11 -11.78 7.73
N ILE A 507 -48.56 -10.58 7.37
CA ILE A 507 -48.88 -9.59 8.42
C ILE A 507 -50.18 -10.07 9.05
N GLU A 508 -50.09 -10.49 10.33
CA GLU A 508 -51.29 -10.50 11.16
C GLU A 508 -51.74 -9.04 11.30
N LYS A 509 -52.85 -8.68 10.64
CA LYS A 509 -53.51 -7.41 10.90
C LYS A 509 -53.92 -7.47 12.35
N ASP A 510 -53.39 -6.56 13.16
CA ASP A 510 -53.87 -6.37 14.52
C ASP A 510 -55.37 -6.30 14.49
N LYS A 511 -56.04 -7.17 15.24
CA LYS A 511 -57.48 -7.25 15.37
C LYS A 511 -57.99 -6.12 16.26
#